data_3ad6df8b4595a8df38a7be5a8f94bfe5
#
_entry.id   3ad6df8b4595a8df38a7be5a8f94bfe5
#
_cell.length_a   1.000
_cell.length_b   1.000
_cell.length_c   1.000
_cell.angle_alpha   90.00
_cell.angle_beta   90.00
_cell.angle_gamma   90.00
#
_symmetry.space_group_name_H-M   'P 1'
#
loop_
_entity.id
_entity.type
_entity.pdbx_description
1 polymer ?
#
loop_
_entity_poly.entity_id
_entity_poly.type
_entity_poly.pdbx_seq_one_letter_code
_entity_poly.pdbx_strand_id
1 'polypeptide(L)'
;MMRTRHWIAAVFAVASIAAALVELGAANRGFAAQTMQIDGTPITIYRPNAGGAPPVVVVAHGFAGSQQLMQPFAATFVRNGYIAVTFDFAGHGRNRMALGGSLVEIDGATQALVDETARVADRARDFGDGRLAVLGHSMASDIVVRFAQSSPGVSATIAVSMFAPSVTATSPRNLLVVAGDWEGGLKQEALRAVGLASAPQTAEPSTTYGRFDDGTARRAAFSPFSEHVGVLYNLASQREALAWLDGAFGTLRAPGSGGVPDARGPWILLLLFGSVLLGWPLSCWLPVADVAPSGVKRPWRRLWLPLLLPAIATPLLLRLAPTHFLPILVGDYLAVHFFVYGALTALCLASLPLPWTKTRPVLLSAGAMVVYGFVAIVWPLDTFVTSFVPSGLRVALVGVMLVGTLAYFVADEWLARGTPGAYFVSKLAFVLSLAIAVALDFERLFFLIIIVPVILLFFIVYGLFGLWAYRRTGSPFAGAIANAVAFAWAIAVTFPLLAG
;
A
#
# COMPACT_ATOMS: atom_id res chain seq x y z
N MET A 1 33.20 11.37 -13.60
CA MET A 1 33.40 10.11 -14.35
C MET A 1 32.87 8.94 -13.53
N MET A 2 32.17 8.01 -14.15
CA MET A 2 31.75 6.75 -13.52
C MET A 2 32.98 5.90 -13.21
N ARG A 3 33.06 5.36 -11.96
CA ARG A 3 34.09 4.41 -11.55
C ARG A 3 33.62 2.99 -11.90
N THR A 4 34.52 2.01 -11.98
CA THR A 4 34.19 0.59 -12.26
C THR A 4 33.02 0.06 -11.43
N ARG A 5 32.95 0.40 -10.14
CA ARG A 5 31.83 0.02 -9.25
C ARG A 5 30.46 0.52 -9.70
N HIS A 6 30.38 1.70 -10.35
CA HIS A 6 29.11 2.22 -10.86
C HIS A 6 28.66 1.44 -12.09
N TRP A 7 29.60 1.03 -12.95
CA TRP A 7 29.28 0.19 -14.09
C TRP A 7 28.81 -1.20 -13.68
N ILE A 8 29.46 -1.83 -12.69
CA ILE A 8 29.02 -3.11 -12.13
C ILE A 8 27.59 -2.98 -11.55
N ALA A 9 27.33 -1.94 -10.76
CA ALA A 9 26.01 -1.69 -10.22
C ALA A 9 24.96 -1.42 -11.31
N ALA A 10 25.29 -0.68 -12.36
CA ALA A 10 24.41 -0.42 -13.48
C ALA A 10 24.04 -1.71 -14.24
N VAL A 11 25.03 -2.55 -14.55
CA VAL A 11 24.82 -3.82 -15.25
C VAL A 11 23.94 -4.75 -14.40
N PHE A 12 24.24 -4.89 -13.11
CA PHE A 12 23.47 -5.72 -12.20
C PHE A 12 22.03 -5.20 -12.05
N ALA A 13 21.84 -3.90 -11.90
CA ALA A 13 20.52 -3.27 -11.79
C ALA A 13 19.68 -3.49 -13.07
N VAL A 14 20.28 -3.25 -14.26
CA VAL A 14 19.60 -3.45 -15.55
C VAL A 14 19.24 -4.93 -15.72
N ALA A 15 20.15 -5.85 -15.41
CA ALA A 15 19.88 -7.29 -15.46
C ALA A 15 18.73 -7.69 -14.52
N SER A 16 18.72 -7.17 -13.29
CA SER A 16 17.64 -7.41 -12.31
C SER A 16 16.29 -6.89 -12.81
N ILE A 17 16.26 -5.67 -13.35
CA ILE A 17 15.04 -5.08 -13.92
C ILE A 17 14.55 -5.91 -15.11
N ALA A 18 15.44 -6.27 -16.04
CA ALA A 18 15.10 -7.05 -17.23
C ALA A 18 14.54 -8.43 -16.84
N ALA A 19 15.20 -9.16 -15.95
CA ALA A 19 14.74 -10.45 -15.46
C ALA A 19 13.36 -10.34 -14.80
N ALA A 20 13.18 -9.34 -13.92
CA ALA A 20 11.90 -9.10 -13.25
C ALA A 20 10.77 -8.79 -14.25
N LEU A 21 11.01 -7.95 -15.25
CA LEU A 21 10.00 -7.60 -16.25
C LEU A 21 9.63 -8.80 -17.14
N VAL A 22 10.58 -9.66 -17.49
CA VAL A 22 10.30 -10.91 -18.24
C VAL A 22 9.39 -11.82 -17.45
N GLU A 23 9.70 -12.05 -16.17
CA GLU A 23 8.93 -12.94 -15.29
C GLU A 23 7.56 -12.36 -14.93
N LEU A 24 7.47 -11.04 -14.66
CA LEU A 24 6.18 -10.36 -14.44
C LEU A 24 5.31 -10.36 -15.71
N GLY A 25 5.92 -10.24 -16.89
CA GLY A 25 5.24 -10.43 -18.17
C GLY A 25 4.75 -11.87 -18.36
N ALA A 26 5.56 -12.86 -17.96
CA ALA A 26 5.17 -14.27 -17.97
C ALA A 26 4.04 -14.56 -16.97
N ALA A 27 4.07 -13.89 -15.82
CA ALA A 27 3.02 -13.99 -14.80
C ALA A 27 1.63 -13.54 -15.27
N ASN A 28 1.53 -12.77 -16.32
CA ASN A 28 0.25 -12.33 -16.90
C ASN A 28 -0.17 -13.15 -18.13
N ARG A 29 0.52 -14.26 -18.43
CA ARG A 29 0.14 -15.16 -19.53
C ARG A 29 -0.88 -16.20 -19.08
N GLY A 30 -1.64 -16.72 -20.04
CA GLY A 30 -2.61 -17.81 -19.83
C GLY A 30 -4.01 -17.35 -19.44
N PHE A 31 -4.25 -16.04 -19.36
CA PHE A 31 -5.57 -15.47 -19.13
C PHE A 31 -5.71 -14.10 -19.81
N ALA A 32 -6.94 -13.65 -20.00
CA ALA A 32 -7.27 -12.29 -20.44
C ALA A 32 -7.68 -11.43 -19.24
N ALA A 33 -7.23 -10.17 -19.21
CA ALA A 33 -7.66 -9.17 -18.24
C ALA A 33 -8.34 -8.02 -18.99
N GLN A 34 -9.54 -7.67 -18.58
CA GLN A 34 -10.34 -6.59 -19.18
C GLN A 34 -10.79 -5.63 -18.08
N THR A 35 -10.50 -4.35 -18.26
CA THR A 35 -10.99 -3.28 -17.37
C THR A 35 -12.30 -2.72 -17.89
N MET A 36 -13.23 -2.44 -16.97
CA MET A 36 -14.49 -1.75 -17.25
C MET A 36 -15.01 -1.05 -15.98
N GLN A 37 -16.23 -0.54 -16.04
CA GLN A 37 -16.92 0.03 -14.86
C GLN A 37 -18.28 -0.62 -14.67
N ILE A 38 -18.64 -0.82 -13.40
CA ILE A 38 -20.00 -1.19 -12.98
C ILE A 38 -20.51 -0.02 -12.12
N ASP A 39 -21.52 0.70 -12.60
CA ASP A 39 -22.13 1.84 -11.91
C ASP A 39 -21.09 2.86 -11.39
N GLY A 40 -20.05 3.12 -12.20
CA GLY A 40 -18.95 4.03 -11.83
C GLY A 40 -17.80 3.38 -11.06
N THR A 41 -17.97 2.18 -10.51
CA THR A 41 -16.92 1.42 -9.83
C THR A 41 -15.97 0.78 -10.85
N PRO A 42 -14.67 1.12 -10.85
CA PRO A 42 -13.67 0.50 -11.74
C PRO A 42 -13.45 -0.97 -11.37
N ILE A 43 -13.54 -1.86 -12.32
CA ILE A 43 -13.29 -3.28 -12.14
C ILE A 43 -12.27 -3.80 -13.14
N THR A 44 -11.62 -4.92 -12.82
CA THR A 44 -10.87 -5.74 -13.78
C THR A 44 -11.38 -7.18 -13.72
N ILE A 45 -11.78 -7.71 -14.87
CA ILE A 45 -12.23 -9.08 -15.04
C ILE A 45 -11.07 -9.90 -15.58
N TYR A 46 -10.72 -10.97 -14.90
CA TYR A 46 -9.72 -11.96 -15.33
C TYR A 46 -10.45 -13.21 -15.80
N ARG A 47 -10.25 -13.60 -17.08
CA ARG A 47 -10.91 -14.76 -17.71
C ARG A 47 -9.88 -15.81 -18.12
N PRO A 48 -10.12 -17.11 -17.84
CA PRO A 48 -9.28 -18.18 -18.38
C PRO A 48 -9.32 -18.20 -19.92
N ASN A 49 -8.19 -18.48 -20.57
CA ASN A 49 -8.17 -18.63 -22.04
C ASN A 49 -8.89 -19.90 -22.54
N ALA A 50 -9.12 -20.86 -21.67
CA ALA A 50 -9.77 -22.13 -22.02
C ALA A 50 -11.26 -22.00 -22.40
N GLY A 51 -11.85 -20.80 -22.26
CA GLY A 51 -13.27 -20.58 -22.53
C GLY A 51 -14.19 -21.16 -21.44
N GLY A 52 -15.51 -21.12 -21.72
CA GLY A 52 -16.53 -21.56 -20.76
C GLY A 52 -17.01 -20.46 -19.82
N ALA A 53 -17.95 -20.81 -18.96
CA ALA A 53 -18.52 -19.94 -17.95
C ALA A 53 -18.30 -20.55 -16.55
N PRO A 54 -17.08 -20.53 -16.00
CA PRO A 54 -16.79 -21.08 -14.68
C PRO A 54 -17.34 -20.16 -13.56
N PRO A 55 -17.32 -20.62 -12.29
CA PRO A 55 -17.70 -19.78 -11.15
C PRO A 55 -16.86 -18.53 -11.04
N VAL A 56 -17.45 -17.48 -10.46
CA VAL A 56 -16.84 -16.17 -10.29
C VAL A 56 -16.38 -15.96 -8.85
N VAL A 57 -15.22 -15.34 -8.69
CA VAL A 57 -14.69 -14.88 -7.40
C VAL A 57 -14.54 -13.37 -7.44
N VAL A 58 -15.29 -12.64 -6.63
CA VAL A 58 -15.10 -11.21 -6.42
C VAL A 58 -14.04 -11.00 -5.36
N VAL A 59 -13.04 -10.17 -5.65
CA VAL A 59 -11.82 -10.00 -4.85
C VAL A 59 -11.66 -8.53 -4.47
N ALA A 60 -11.80 -8.23 -3.19
CA ALA A 60 -11.84 -6.88 -2.63
C ALA A 60 -10.58 -6.55 -1.83
N HIS A 61 -10.03 -5.35 -2.06
CA HIS A 61 -8.82 -4.85 -1.40
C HIS A 61 -9.09 -4.20 -0.04
N GLY A 62 -8.06 -4.10 0.80
CA GLY A 62 -8.10 -3.43 2.09
C GLY A 62 -7.97 -1.90 2.01
N PHE A 63 -7.98 -1.26 3.21
CA PHE A 63 -7.78 0.18 3.35
C PHE A 63 -6.49 0.65 2.67
N ALA A 64 -6.55 1.83 2.03
CA ALA A 64 -5.44 2.42 1.27
C ALA A 64 -4.87 1.53 0.15
N GLY A 65 -5.55 0.43 -0.19
CA GLY A 65 -5.23 -0.47 -1.28
C GLY A 65 -5.94 -0.12 -2.58
N SER A 66 -5.81 -1.04 -3.54
CA SER A 66 -6.50 -0.99 -4.82
C SER A 66 -6.56 -2.39 -5.45
N GLN A 67 -7.27 -2.53 -6.54
CA GLN A 67 -7.40 -3.80 -7.24
C GLN A 67 -6.06 -4.44 -7.64
N GLN A 68 -5.00 -3.65 -7.88
CA GLN A 68 -3.67 -4.18 -8.22
C GLN A 68 -3.07 -5.01 -7.07
N LEU A 69 -3.33 -4.60 -5.81
CA LEU A 69 -2.85 -5.33 -4.64
C LEU A 69 -3.39 -6.75 -4.57
N MET A 70 -4.57 -6.98 -5.17
CA MET A 70 -5.26 -8.27 -5.18
C MET A 70 -4.92 -9.15 -6.40
N GLN A 71 -4.06 -8.68 -7.30
CA GLN A 71 -3.65 -9.42 -8.50
C GLN A 71 -3.09 -10.83 -8.21
N PRO A 72 -2.32 -11.09 -7.13
CA PRO A 72 -1.82 -12.44 -6.86
C PRO A 72 -2.94 -13.48 -6.69
N PHE A 73 -4.00 -13.13 -5.95
CA PHE A 73 -5.17 -13.99 -5.80
C PHE A 73 -5.96 -14.10 -7.11
N ALA A 74 -6.22 -12.99 -7.79
CA ALA A 74 -6.93 -12.99 -9.06
C ALA A 74 -6.22 -13.85 -10.12
N ALA A 75 -4.89 -13.71 -10.25
CA ALA A 75 -4.08 -14.51 -11.17
C ALA A 75 -4.05 -15.99 -10.77
N THR A 76 -4.00 -16.29 -9.48
CA THR A 76 -4.10 -17.67 -8.99
C THR A 76 -5.45 -18.28 -9.38
N PHE A 77 -6.54 -17.59 -9.12
CA PHE A 77 -7.87 -18.12 -9.41
C PHE A 77 -8.11 -18.31 -10.91
N VAL A 78 -7.73 -17.33 -11.74
CA VAL A 78 -7.97 -17.42 -13.19
C VAL A 78 -7.12 -18.51 -13.87
N ARG A 79 -5.86 -18.71 -13.44
CA ARG A 79 -5.01 -19.81 -13.96
C ARG A 79 -5.54 -21.18 -13.59
N ASN A 80 -6.33 -21.24 -12.54
CA ASN A 80 -6.90 -22.48 -12.03
C ASN A 80 -8.38 -22.67 -12.42
N GLY A 81 -8.86 -21.89 -13.42
CA GLY A 81 -10.13 -22.13 -14.08
C GLY A 81 -11.31 -21.36 -13.51
N TYR A 82 -11.10 -20.39 -12.63
CA TYR A 82 -12.15 -19.48 -12.14
C TYR A 82 -12.13 -18.14 -12.90
N ILE A 83 -13.23 -17.43 -12.94
CA ILE A 83 -13.23 -16.01 -13.29
C ILE A 83 -12.95 -15.23 -11.99
N ALA A 84 -12.01 -14.28 -12.05
CA ALA A 84 -11.78 -13.37 -10.93
C ALA A 84 -12.18 -11.94 -11.32
N VAL A 85 -12.83 -11.22 -10.40
CA VAL A 85 -13.21 -9.82 -10.59
C VAL A 85 -12.63 -9.02 -9.42
N THR A 86 -11.68 -8.15 -9.71
CA THR A 86 -11.16 -7.18 -8.74
C THR A 86 -11.78 -5.82 -8.99
N PHE A 87 -11.88 -4.97 -7.97
CA PHE A 87 -12.45 -3.63 -8.09
C PHE A 87 -11.81 -2.65 -7.13
N ASP A 88 -11.93 -1.36 -7.41
CA ASP A 88 -11.52 -0.29 -6.51
C ASP A 88 -12.74 0.25 -5.76
N PHE A 89 -12.73 0.16 -4.43
CA PHE A 89 -13.76 0.76 -3.59
C PHE A 89 -13.85 2.28 -3.76
N ALA A 90 -15.02 2.84 -3.50
CA ALA A 90 -15.22 4.28 -3.40
C ALA A 90 -14.13 4.93 -2.50
N GLY A 91 -13.63 6.06 -2.93
CA GLY A 91 -12.51 6.75 -2.29
C GLY A 91 -11.13 6.16 -2.54
N HIS A 92 -11.00 4.95 -3.08
CA HIS A 92 -9.72 4.25 -3.24
C HIS A 92 -9.31 4.09 -4.71
N GLY A 93 -8.03 3.85 -4.92
CA GLY A 93 -7.47 3.48 -6.22
C GLY A 93 -7.86 4.45 -7.33
N ARG A 94 -8.41 3.91 -8.41
CA ARG A 94 -8.90 4.65 -9.59
C ARG A 94 -10.38 4.98 -9.52
N ASN A 95 -11.06 4.64 -8.41
CA ASN A 95 -12.46 5.00 -8.22
C ASN A 95 -12.58 6.51 -8.03
N ARG A 96 -13.42 7.15 -8.85
CA ARG A 96 -13.67 8.61 -8.81
C ARG A 96 -14.75 8.99 -7.80
N MET A 97 -15.54 8.03 -7.34
CA MET A 97 -16.51 8.25 -6.29
C MET A 97 -15.78 8.37 -4.96
N ALA A 98 -16.12 9.38 -4.19
CA ALA A 98 -15.62 9.54 -2.82
C ALA A 98 -16.35 8.58 -1.87
N LEU A 99 -15.67 8.15 -0.82
CA LEU A 99 -16.26 7.34 0.23
C LEU A 99 -17.22 8.19 1.07
N GLY A 100 -18.48 7.82 1.08
CA GLY A 100 -19.52 8.46 1.87
C GLY A 100 -19.78 7.78 3.20
N GLY A 101 -20.48 8.49 4.08
CA GLY A 101 -20.89 7.99 5.39
C GLY A 101 -19.84 8.17 6.50
N SER A 102 -20.29 7.99 7.73
CA SER A 102 -19.43 8.04 8.93
C SER A 102 -18.43 6.89 8.91
N LEU A 103 -17.17 7.18 9.24
CA LEU A 103 -16.13 6.14 9.35
C LEU A 103 -16.19 5.39 10.68
N VAL A 104 -16.96 5.89 11.65
CA VAL A 104 -17.10 5.31 13.01
C VAL A 104 -18.33 4.43 13.12
N GLU A 105 -19.40 4.78 12.40
CA GLU A 105 -20.67 4.07 12.44
C GLU A 105 -20.71 2.96 11.38
N ILE A 106 -21.23 1.78 11.77
CA ILE A 106 -21.35 0.63 10.86
C ILE A 106 -22.30 0.96 9.70
N ASP A 107 -23.39 1.67 9.98
CA ASP A 107 -24.39 2.11 8.97
C ASP A 107 -23.86 3.26 8.09
N GLY A 108 -22.62 3.69 8.30
CA GLY A 108 -21.93 4.73 7.52
C GLY A 108 -21.12 4.17 6.36
N ALA A 109 -19.82 4.42 6.39
CA ALA A 109 -18.89 4.02 5.33
C ALA A 109 -18.82 2.49 5.14
N THR A 110 -18.91 1.72 6.22
CA THR A 110 -18.92 0.25 6.14
C THR A 110 -20.11 -0.25 5.31
N GLN A 111 -21.34 0.23 5.57
CA GLN A 111 -22.51 -0.16 4.80
C GLN A 111 -22.40 0.28 3.33
N ALA A 112 -21.89 1.48 3.05
CA ALA A 112 -21.68 1.95 1.68
C ALA A 112 -20.74 1.02 0.88
N LEU A 113 -19.68 0.50 1.51
CA LEU A 113 -18.76 -0.46 0.89
C LEU A 113 -19.39 -1.86 0.74
N VAL A 114 -20.24 -2.29 1.66
CA VAL A 114 -21.05 -3.53 1.53
C VAL A 114 -21.98 -3.42 0.33
N ASP A 115 -22.70 -2.30 0.18
CA ASP A 115 -23.62 -2.05 -0.92
C ASP A 115 -22.89 -1.98 -2.27
N GLU A 116 -21.68 -1.37 -2.30
CA GLU A 116 -20.82 -1.37 -3.49
C GLU A 116 -20.38 -2.78 -3.85
N THR A 117 -19.98 -3.58 -2.86
CA THR A 117 -19.64 -5.00 -3.06
C THR A 117 -20.82 -5.78 -3.63
N ALA A 118 -22.03 -5.54 -3.14
CA ALA A 118 -23.25 -6.17 -3.64
C ALA A 118 -23.50 -5.84 -5.12
N ARG A 119 -23.43 -4.56 -5.51
CA ARG A 119 -23.60 -4.16 -6.92
C ARG A 119 -22.57 -4.81 -7.84
N VAL A 120 -21.29 -4.83 -7.42
CA VAL A 120 -20.22 -5.49 -8.18
C VAL A 120 -20.46 -6.99 -8.26
N ALA A 121 -20.82 -7.65 -7.16
CA ALA A 121 -21.03 -9.09 -7.06
C ALA A 121 -22.24 -9.55 -7.90
N ASP A 122 -23.36 -8.83 -7.85
CA ASP A 122 -24.55 -9.15 -8.61
C ASP A 122 -24.26 -9.11 -10.11
N ARG A 123 -23.56 -8.06 -10.57
CA ARG A 123 -23.17 -7.97 -11.98
C ARG A 123 -22.07 -8.98 -12.37
N ALA A 124 -21.18 -9.31 -11.44
CA ALA A 124 -20.11 -10.27 -11.68
C ALA A 124 -20.62 -11.68 -11.97
N ARG A 125 -21.78 -12.08 -11.41
CA ARG A 125 -22.42 -13.39 -11.66
C ARG A 125 -22.68 -13.62 -13.16
N ASP A 126 -23.02 -12.57 -13.89
CA ASP A 126 -23.31 -12.64 -15.34
C ASP A 126 -22.07 -12.98 -16.18
N PHE A 127 -20.88 -12.84 -15.61
CA PHE A 127 -19.62 -13.15 -16.31
C PHE A 127 -19.30 -14.66 -16.32
N GLY A 128 -19.92 -15.45 -15.44
CA GLY A 128 -19.70 -16.88 -15.27
C GLY A 128 -21.00 -17.70 -15.33
N ASP A 129 -21.03 -18.80 -14.59
CA ASP A 129 -22.16 -19.73 -14.49
C ASP A 129 -23.21 -19.35 -13.42
N GLY A 130 -23.09 -18.17 -12.83
CA GLY A 130 -23.97 -17.68 -11.77
C GLY A 130 -23.51 -18.04 -10.34
N ARG A 131 -22.58 -19.00 -10.16
CA ARG A 131 -22.01 -19.33 -8.86
C ARG A 131 -20.98 -18.28 -8.45
N LEU A 132 -21.01 -17.87 -7.18
CA LEU A 132 -20.22 -16.78 -6.67
C LEU A 132 -19.48 -17.14 -5.37
N ALA A 133 -18.21 -16.78 -5.30
CA ALA A 133 -17.46 -16.65 -4.05
C ALA A 133 -16.92 -15.23 -3.89
N VAL A 134 -16.59 -14.86 -2.65
CA VAL A 134 -15.98 -13.55 -2.35
C VAL A 134 -14.69 -13.72 -1.54
N LEU A 135 -13.73 -12.85 -1.82
CA LEU A 135 -12.49 -12.73 -1.05
C LEU A 135 -12.28 -11.27 -0.67
N GLY A 136 -11.98 -11.00 0.60
CA GLY A 136 -11.64 -9.67 1.09
C GLY A 136 -10.37 -9.68 1.94
N HIS A 137 -9.54 -8.64 1.79
CA HIS A 137 -8.34 -8.44 2.59
C HIS A 137 -8.51 -7.29 3.58
N SER A 138 -8.09 -7.49 4.84
CA SER A 138 -8.06 -6.44 5.86
C SER A 138 -9.44 -5.78 6.05
N MET A 139 -9.60 -4.47 5.81
CA MET A 139 -10.88 -3.78 5.82
C MET A 139 -11.95 -4.54 5.02
N ALA A 140 -11.63 -5.00 3.82
CA ALA A 140 -12.57 -5.72 2.98
C ALA A 140 -12.96 -7.10 3.54
N SER A 141 -12.23 -7.66 4.50
CA SER A 141 -12.60 -8.94 5.11
C SER A 141 -13.93 -8.84 5.89
N ASP A 142 -14.16 -7.77 6.64
CA ASP A 142 -15.45 -7.51 7.29
C ASP A 142 -16.56 -7.16 6.27
N ILE A 143 -16.21 -6.40 5.23
CA ILE A 143 -17.14 -6.03 4.17
C ILE A 143 -17.69 -7.27 3.45
N VAL A 144 -16.80 -8.18 3.00
CA VAL A 144 -17.25 -9.41 2.29
C VAL A 144 -17.97 -10.39 3.23
N VAL A 145 -17.62 -10.43 4.51
CA VAL A 145 -18.35 -11.20 5.52
C VAL A 145 -19.78 -10.69 5.66
N ARG A 146 -19.98 -9.38 5.87
CA ARG A 146 -21.32 -8.75 5.97
C ARG A 146 -22.13 -8.92 4.69
N PHE A 147 -21.52 -8.72 3.53
CA PHE A 147 -22.16 -8.97 2.25
C PHE A 147 -22.61 -10.43 2.13
N ALA A 148 -21.75 -11.39 2.43
CA ALA A 148 -22.09 -12.81 2.34
C ALA A 148 -23.16 -13.24 3.38
N GLN A 149 -23.24 -12.57 4.54
CA GLN A 149 -24.29 -12.79 5.52
C GLN A 149 -25.66 -12.36 5.03
N SER A 150 -25.74 -11.29 4.24
CA SER A 150 -26.97 -10.78 3.62
C SER A 150 -27.30 -11.42 2.28
N SER A 151 -26.38 -12.21 1.69
CA SER A 151 -26.48 -12.76 0.34
C SER A 151 -26.35 -14.28 0.32
N PRO A 152 -27.45 -15.04 0.54
CA PRO A 152 -27.41 -16.52 0.63
C PRO A 152 -26.85 -17.24 -0.59
N GLY A 153 -26.83 -16.57 -1.75
CA GLY A 153 -26.25 -17.08 -2.99
C GLY A 153 -24.72 -17.04 -3.08
N VAL A 154 -24.01 -16.60 -2.03
CA VAL A 154 -22.55 -16.68 -1.95
C VAL A 154 -22.16 -18.09 -1.48
N SER A 155 -21.41 -18.82 -2.30
CA SER A 155 -21.03 -20.22 -2.07
C SER A 155 -19.87 -20.35 -1.08
N ALA A 156 -18.93 -19.38 -1.07
CA ALA A 156 -17.79 -19.36 -0.16
C ALA A 156 -17.34 -17.93 0.15
N THR A 157 -16.84 -17.74 1.35
CA THR A 157 -16.26 -16.48 1.83
C THR A 157 -14.82 -16.72 2.26
N ILE A 158 -13.90 -15.93 1.72
CA ILE A 158 -12.48 -15.98 2.07
C ILE A 158 -12.09 -14.62 2.66
N ALA A 159 -11.65 -14.63 3.91
CA ALA A 159 -11.27 -13.43 4.65
C ALA A 159 -9.78 -13.48 4.98
N VAL A 160 -8.99 -12.58 4.36
CA VAL A 160 -7.54 -12.52 4.55
C VAL A 160 -7.21 -11.40 5.53
N SER A 161 -6.42 -11.71 6.56
CA SER A 161 -6.06 -10.78 7.66
C SER A 161 -7.32 -10.17 8.30
N MET A 162 -8.24 -11.05 8.72
CA MET A 162 -9.61 -10.71 9.08
C MET A 162 -9.73 -10.11 10.48
N PHE A 163 -10.54 -9.04 10.56
CA PHE A 163 -11.23 -8.63 11.78
C PHE A 163 -12.71 -8.44 11.46
N ALA A 164 -13.55 -9.42 11.82
CA ALA A 164 -14.97 -9.42 11.49
C ALA A 164 -15.82 -9.94 12.69
N PRO A 165 -16.16 -9.06 13.63
CA PRO A 165 -16.89 -9.44 14.84
C PRO A 165 -18.32 -9.95 14.55
N SER A 166 -18.89 -9.67 13.39
CA SER A 166 -20.21 -10.12 12.95
C SER A 166 -20.29 -11.61 12.59
N VAL A 167 -19.16 -12.34 12.49
CA VAL A 167 -19.13 -13.77 12.19
C VAL A 167 -19.88 -14.55 13.27
N THR A 168 -20.78 -15.46 12.85
CA THR A 168 -21.51 -16.37 13.72
C THR A 168 -21.12 -17.84 13.44
N ALA A 169 -21.67 -18.78 14.21
CA ALA A 169 -21.42 -20.22 14.02
C ALA A 169 -21.82 -20.71 12.62
N THR A 170 -22.85 -20.12 12.02
CA THR A 170 -23.44 -20.58 10.75
C THR A 170 -23.28 -19.58 9.59
N SER A 171 -22.89 -18.34 9.87
CA SER A 171 -22.82 -17.27 8.85
C SER A 171 -21.52 -16.48 8.98
N PRO A 172 -20.85 -16.15 7.86
CA PRO A 172 -21.21 -16.45 6.44
C PRO A 172 -20.98 -17.94 6.10
N ARG A 173 -21.51 -18.40 4.95
CA ARG A 173 -21.32 -19.77 4.45
C ARG A 173 -19.87 -20.01 4.06
N ASN A 174 -19.39 -21.25 4.35
CA ASN A 174 -18.06 -21.74 3.93
C ASN A 174 -16.94 -20.69 4.12
N LEU A 175 -16.66 -20.35 5.38
CA LEU A 175 -15.68 -19.32 5.72
C LEU A 175 -14.27 -19.87 5.86
N LEU A 176 -13.35 -19.41 5.04
CA LEU A 176 -11.90 -19.54 5.24
C LEU A 176 -11.35 -18.22 5.78
N VAL A 177 -10.58 -18.31 6.87
CA VAL A 177 -9.82 -17.17 7.38
C VAL A 177 -8.33 -17.45 7.19
N VAL A 178 -7.65 -16.57 6.45
CA VAL A 178 -6.19 -16.63 6.23
C VAL A 178 -5.53 -15.46 6.96
N ALA A 179 -4.48 -15.72 7.72
CA ALA A 179 -3.68 -14.69 8.36
C ALA A 179 -2.18 -14.92 8.15
N GLY A 180 -1.38 -13.87 8.18
CA GLY A 180 0.06 -13.98 8.21
C GLY A 180 0.55 -14.47 9.58
N ASP A 181 1.64 -15.22 9.59
CA ASP A 181 2.17 -15.82 10.82
C ASP A 181 2.64 -14.76 11.84
N TRP A 182 2.98 -13.56 11.36
CA TRP A 182 3.38 -12.42 12.20
C TRP A 182 2.19 -11.55 12.67
N GLU A 183 0.96 -11.89 12.30
CA GLU A 183 -0.25 -11.16 12.66
C GLU A 183 -0.92 -11.74 13.92
N GLY A 184 -0.26 -11.66 15.08
CA GLY A 184 -0.69 -12.32 16.32
C GLY A 184 -2.14 -12.09 16.72
N GLY A 185 -2.62 -10.84 16.69
CA GLY A 185 -4.00 -10.49 17.00
C GLY A 185 -5.02 -11.04 15.99
N LEU A 186 -4.72 -10.99 14.70
CA LEU A 186 -5.61 -11.48 13.64
C LEU A 186 -5.64 -13.01 13.57
N LYS A 187 -4.56 -13.69 13.97
CA LYS A 187 -4.55 -15.15 14.17
C LYS A 187 -5.51 -15.56 15.28
N GLN A 188 -5.55 -14.80 16.38
CA GLN A 188 -6.51 -15.05 17.48
C GLN A 188 -7.94 -14.84 17.01
N GLU A 189 -8.21 -13.79 16.25
CA GLU A 189 -9.52 -13.53 15.64
C GLU A 189 -9.94 -14.64 14.67
N ALA A 190 -9.03 -15.14 13.84
CA ALA A 190 -9.27 -16.28 12.96
C ALA A 190 -9.72 -17.53 13.74
N LEU A 191 -9.00 -17.87 14.81
CA LEU A 191 -9.34 -19.00 15.68
C LEU A 191 -10.64 -18.76 16.43
N ARG A 192 -10.94 -17.52 16.89
CA ARG A 192 -12.22 -17.16 17.48
C ARG A 192 -13.37 -17.44 16.51
N ALA A 193 -13.27 -16.96 15.28
CA ALA A 193 -14.32 -17.09 14.27
C ALA A 193 -14.58 -18.56 13.89
N VAL A 194 -13.53 -19.38 13.77
CA VAL A 194 -13.65 -20.81 13.51
C VAL A 194 -14.17 -21.55 14.75
N GLY A 195 -13.73 -21.16 15.95
CA GLY A 195 -14.15 -21.72 17.23
C GLY A 195 -15.65 -21.66 17.48
N LEU A 196 -16.35 -20.65 16.92
CA LEU A 196 -17.80 -20.57 16.99
C LEU A 196 -18.52 -21.78 16.35
N ALA A 197 -17.92 -22.40 15.35
CA ALA A 197 -18.48 -23.56 14.64
C ALA A 197 -17.82 -24.90 15.02
N SER A 198 -16.67 -24.89 15.68
CA SER A 198 -15.99 -26.10 16.12
C SER A 198 -16.43 -26.59 17.49
N ALA A 199 -17.16 -25.79 18.25
CA ALA A 199 -17.58 -26.12 19.60
C ALA A 199 -18.28 -27.49 19.69
N PRO A 200 -17.99 -28.33 20.72
CA PRO A 200 -17.17 -28.03 21.91
C PRO A 200 -15.66 -28.19 21.72
N GLN A 201 -15.19 -28.52 20.51
CA GLN A 201 -13.76 -28.69 20.21
C GLN A 201 -13.07 -27.32 20.13
N THR A 202 -11.83 -27.23 20.59
CA THR A 202 -10.98 -26.06 20.36
C THR A 202 -10.57 -25.98 18.88
N ALA A 203 -10.74 -24.82 18.28
CA ALA A 203 -10.32 -24.61 16.89
C ALA A 203 -8.81 -24.68 16.75
N GLU A 204 -8.34 -25.50 15.81
CA GLU A 204 -6.94 -25.65 15.47
C GLU A 204 -6.64 -25.10 14.07
N PRO A 205 -5.45 -24.50 13.85
CA PRO A 205 -5.02 -24.07 12.53
C PRO A 205 -5.03 -25.22 11.52
N SER A 206 -5.32 -24.89 10.28
CA SER A 206 -5.31 -25.82 9.14
C SER A 206 -6.25 -27.03 9.26
N THR A 207 -7.21 -26.96 10.19
CA THR A 207 -8.27 -27.96 10.37
C THR A 207 -9.58 -27.42 9.83
N THR A 208 -10.27 -28.22 9.01
CA THR A 208 -11.61 -27.87 8.49
C THR A 208 -12.68 -28.46 9.38
N TYR A 209 -13.55 -27.62 9.90
CA TYR A 209 -14.75 -27.98 10.67
C TYR A 209 -15.98 -27.79 9.79
N GLY A 210 -17.02 -28.60 10.01
CA GLY A 210 -18.25 -28.54 9.19
C GLY A 210 -18.08 -29.11 7.79
N ARG A 211 -18.97 -28.77 6.87
CA ARG A 211 -19.05 -29.33 5.52
C ARG A 211 -19.33 -28.25 4.49
N PHE A 212 -18.82 -28.44 3.25
CA PHE A 212 -19.07 -27.49 2.16
C PHE A 212 -20.48 -27.55 1.62
N ASP A 213 -21.08 -28.72 1.55
CA ASP A 213 -22.41 -28.96 0.96
C ASP A 213 -23.54 -28.26 1.72
N ASP A 214 -23.47 -28.22 3.04
CA ASP A 214 -24.45 -27.50 3.87
C ASP A 214 -24.08 -26.03 4.17
N GLY A 215 -22.87 -25.63 3.78
CA GLY A 215 -22.35 -24.26 3.99
C GLY A 215 -21.73 -24.00 5.35
N THR A 216 -21.51 -25.05 6.16
CA THR A 216 -20.96 -24.91 7.52
C THR A 216 -19.45 -24.98 7.59
N ALA A 217 -18.75 -25.23 6.46
CA ALA A 217 -17.30 -25.36 6.46
C ALA A 217 -16.61 -24.12 7.04
N ARG A 218 -15.67 -24.34 7.96
CA ARG A 218 -14.84 -23.31 8.62
C ARG A 218 -13.40 -23.75 8.71
N ARG A 219 -12.46 -22.86 8.40
CA ARG A 219 -11.04 -23.11 8.52
C ARG A 219 -10.26 -21.85 8.81
N ALA A 220 -9.26 -21.92 9.69
CA ALA A 220 -8.23 -20.92 9.87
C ALA A 220 -6.91 -21.46 9.31
N ALA A 221 -6.23 -20.67 8.47
CA ALA A 221 -4.94 -21.02 7.89
C ALA A 221 -3.93 -19.89 8.11
N PHE A 222 -2.69 -20.25 8.46
CA PHE A 222 -1.65 -19.27 8.72
C PHE A 222 -0.51 -19.41 7.72
N SER A 223 -0.15 -18.27 7.12
CA SER A 223 0.87 -18.20 6.09
C SER A 223 2.24 -17.93 6.69
N PRO A 224 3.22 -18.82 6.46
CA PRO A 224 4.53 -18.71 7.09
C PRO A 224 5.26 -17.44 6.67
N PHE A 225 6.01 -16.83 7.61
CA PHE A 225 6.88 -15.67 7.37
C PHE A 225 6.19 -14.48 6.71
N SER A 226 4.92 -14.28 6.99
CA SER A 226 4.12 -13.22 6.37
C SER A 226 3.57 -12.26 7.40
N GLU A 227 3.63 -10.97 7.06
CA GLU A 227 2.96 -9.86 7.72
C GLU A 227 1.70 -9.46 6.91
N HIS A 228 1.05 -8.38 7.30
CA HIS A 228 -0.27 -7.95 6.82
C HIS A 228 -0.41 -7.79 5.29
N VAL A 229 0.66 -7.40 4.59
CA VAL A 229 0.67 -7.25 3.12
C VAL A 229 1.32 -8.45 2.45
N GLY A 230 2.37 -9.00 3.05
CA GLY A 230 3.09 -10.17 2.55
C GLY A 230 2.20 -11.41 2.42
N VAL A 231 1.15 -11.53 3.25
CA VAL A 231 0.15 -12.60 3.15
C VAL A 231 -0.52 -12.68 1.76
N LEU A 232 -0.65 -11.56 1.05
CA LEU A 232 -1.25 -11.51 -0.30
C LEU A 232 -0.34 -12.13 -1.37
N TYR A 233 0.96 -12.05 -1.18
CA TYR A 233 1.98 -12.59 -2.10
C TYR A 233 2.49 -13.97 -1.70
N ASN A 234 2.03 -14.49 -0.55
CA ASN A 234 2.45 -15.79 -0.05
C ASN A 234 1.76 -16.94 -0.79
N LEU A 235 2.56 -17.89 -1.29
CA LEU A 235 2.04 -19.01 -2.06
C LEU A 235 1.16 -19.95 -1.21
N ALA A 236 1.39 -20.02 0.11
CA ALA A 236 0.54 -20.82 1.01
C ALA A 236 -0.86 -20.21 1.13
N SER A 237 -0.98 -18.89 1.32
CA SER A 237 -2.28 -18.18 1.36
C SER A 237 -3.09 -18.44 0.09
N GLN A 238 -2.44 -18.34 -1.06
CA GLN A 238 -3.08 -18.52 -2.36
C GLN A 238 -3.53 -19.96 -2.59
N ARG A 239 -2.73 -20.95 -2.14
CA ARG A 239 -3.10 -22.36 -2.21
C ARG A 239 -4.26 -22.70 -1.29
N GLU A 240 -4.27 -22.20 -0.07
CA GLU A 240 -5.39 -22.37 0.87
C GLU A 240 -6.69 -21.80 0.31
N ALA A 241 -6.64 -20.57 -0.23
CA ALA A 241 -7.78 -19.93 -0.86
C ALA A 241 -8.29 -20.71 -2.09
N LEU A 242 -7.37 -21.22 -2.93
CA LEU A 242 -7.73 -22.03 -4.09
C LEU A 242 -8.38 -23.36 -3.68
N ALA A 243 -7.77 -24.08 -2.74
CA ALA A 243 -8.32 -25.34 -2.22
C ALA A 243 -9.70 -25.14 -1.58
N TRP A 244 -9.94 -23.99 -0.95
CA TRP A 244 -11.23 -23.62 -0.39
C TRP A 244 -12.30 -23.44 -1.45
N LEU A 245 -11.97 -22.74 -2.55
CA LEU A 245 -12.86 -22.59 -3.70
C LEU A 245 -13.16 -23.93 -4.35
N ASP A 246 -12.14 -24.80 -4.51
CA ASP A 246 -12.32 -26.13 -5.07
C ASP A 246 -13.29 -26.97 -4.24
N GLY A 247 -13.18 -26.93 -2.91
CA GLY A 247 -14.13 -27.57 -2.00
C GLY A 247 -15.53 -27.02 -2.10
N ALA A 248 -15.68 -25.69 -2.12
CA ALA A 248 -16.98 -25.04 -2.15
C ALA A 248 -17.73 -25.19 -3.49
N PHE A 249 -17.00 -25.29 -4.60
CA PHE A 249 -17.58 -25.44 -5.94
C PHE A 249 -17.59 -26.89 -6.44
N GLY A 250 -17.02 -27.82 -5.65
CA GLY A 250 -16.92 -29.24 -6.05
C GLY A 250 -15.95 -29.46 -7.21
N THR A 251 -14.93 -28.62 -7.35
CA THR A 251 -13.94 -28.73 -8.42
C THR A 251 -12.93 -29.82 -8.09
N LEU A 252 -12.86 -30.86 -8.92
CA LEU A 252 -11.89 -31.94 -8.80
C LEU A 252 -10.61 -31.60 -9.56
N ARG A 253 -9.48 -31.53 -8.87
CA ARG A 253 -8.17 -31.41 -9.50
C ARG A 253 -7.49 -32.78 -9.59
N ALA A 254 -6.58 -32.93 -10.56
CA ALA A 254 -5.78 -34.13 -10.65
C ALA A 254 -4.97 -34.36 -9.34
N PRO A 255 -4.82 -35.62 -8.87
CA PRO A 255 -4.05 -35.90 -7.67
C PRO A 255 -2.63 -35.31 -7.75
N GLY A 256 -2.21 -34.60 -6.71
CA GLY A 256 -0.91 -33.93 -6.66
C GLY A 256 -0.81 -32.57 -7.36
N SER A 257 -1.83 -32.14 -8.10
CA SER A 257 -1.88 -30.77 -8.64
C SER A 257 -2.50 -29.83 -7.61
N GLY A 258 -1.70 -29.24 -6.76
CA GLY A 258 -2.14 -28.21 -5.78
C GLY A 258 -2.49 -26.87 -6.42
N GLY A 259 -2.76 -26.85 -7.74
CA GLY A 259 -2.97 -25.62 -8.51
C GLY A 259 -1.70 -24.83 -8.77
N VAL A 260 -1.83 -23.75 -9.54
CA VAL A 260 -0.72 -22.86 -9.92
C VAL A 260 -0.89 -21.49 -9.24
N PRO A 261 -0.28 -21.28 -8.06
CA PRO A 261 -0.31 -19.98 -7.40
C PRO A 261 0.53 -18.94 -8.16
N ASP A 262 0.28 -17.67 -7.90
CA ASP A 262 1.01 -16.56 -8.51
C ASP A 262 2.27 -16.21 -7.71
N ALA A 263 3.44 -16.37 -8.32
CA ALA A 263 4.74 -16.14 -7.72
C ALA A 263 5.34 -14.74 -8.04
N ARG A 264 4.52 -13.72 -8.36
CA ARG A 264 5.02 -12.39 -8.74
C ARG A 264 5.76 -11.62 -7.65
N GLY A 265 5.50 -11.90 -6.37
CA GLY A 265 6.06 -11.14 -5.24
C GLY A 265 7.57 -10.93 -5.30
N PRO A 266 8.40 -11.99 -5.40
CA PRO A 266 9.85 -11.86 -5.52
C PRO A 266 10.31 -11.03 -6.72
N TRP A 267 9.60 -11.11 -7.85
CA TRP A 267 9.93 -10.37 -9.05
C TRP A 267 9.60 -8.88 -8.94
N ILE A 268 8.51 -8.52 -8.24
CA ILE A 268 8.21 -7.13 -7.89
C ILE A 268 9.31 -6.56 -7.00
N LEU A 269 9.75 -7.30 -5.97
CA LEU A 269 10.85 -6.88 -5.11
C LEU A 269 12.16 -6.72 -5.90
N LEU A 270 12.47 -7.64 -6.81
CA LEU A 270 13.67 -7.55 -7.66
C LEU A 270 13.60 -6.34 -8.61
N LEU A 271 12.42 -6.05 -9.18
CA LEU A 271 12.19 -4.88 -10.03
C LEU A 271 12.45 -3.59 -9.25
N LEU A 272 11.84 -3.45 -8.08
CA LEU A 272 12.00 -2.27 -7.23
C LEU A 272 13.44 -2.12 -6.73
N PHE A 273 14.07 -3.21 -6.30
CA PHE A 273 15.48 -3.22 -5.89
C PHE A 273 16.41 -2.78 -7.02
N GLY A 274 16.27 -3.37 -8.22
CA GLY A 274 17.04 -2.99 -9.40
C GLY A 274 16.82 -1.53 -9.76
N SER A 275 15.58 -1.05 -9.70
CA SER A 275 15.22 0.35 -9.95
C SER A 275 15.87 1.29 -8.92
N VAL A 276 15.83 0.97 -7.65
CA VAL A 276 16.51 1.78 -6.62
C VAL A 276 18.02 1.78 -6.87
N LEU A 277 18.61 0.60 -7.08
CA LEU A 277 20.06 0.46 -7.28
C LEU A 277 20.56 1.25 -8.50
N LEU A 278 19.79 1.27 -9.60
CA LEU A 278 20.14 1.98 -10.85
C LEU A 278 20.25 3.50 -10.62
N GLY A 279 19.51 4.06 -9.67
CA GLY A 279 19.60 5.48 -9.31
C GLY A 279 21.02 5.90 -8.87
N TRP A 280 21.79 5.00 -8.26
CA TRP A 280 23.16 5.29 -7.84
C TRP A 280 24.11 5.60 -9.02
N PRO A 281 24.33 4.74 -10.02
CA PRO A 281 25.15 5.07 -11.17
C PRO A 281 24.60 6.23 -11.98
N LEU A 282 23.26 6.34 -12.14
CA LEU A 282 22.64 7.44 -12.87
C LEU A 282 22.89 8.80 -12.20
N SER A 283 22.99 8.85 -10.88
CA SER A 283 23.29 10.09 -10.17
C SER A 283 24.61 10.74 -10.59
N CYS A 284 25.56 9.97 -11.14
CA CYS A 284 26.84 10.49 -11.65
C CYS A 284 26.68 11.50 -12.80
N TRP A 285 25.53 11.52 -13.48
CA TRP A 285 25.24 12.43 -14.59
C TRP A 285 24.53 13.71 -14.17
N LEU A 286 24.12 13.82 -12.91
CA LEU A 286 23.52 15.04 -12.42
C LEU A 286 24.50 16.22 -12.49
N PRO A 287 24.04 17.43 -12.88
CA PRO A 287 24.89 18.61 -12.97
C PRO A 287 25.38 19.05 -11.57
N VAL A 288 26.64 19.49 -11.52
CA VAL A 288 27.26 19.99 -10.27
C VAL A 288 26.77 21.40 -10.00
N ALA A 289 26.20 21.60 -8.83
CA ALA A 289 25.73 22.91 -8.36
C ALA A 289 26.80 23.63 -7.53
N ASP A 290 27.59 22.85 -6.76
CA ASP A 290 28.73 23.37 -6.00
C ASP A 290 29.90 22.38 -6.10
N VAL A 291 31.12 22.90 -6.10
CA VAL A 291 32.35 22.09 -6.14
C VAL A 291 32.63 21.46 -4.77
N ALA A 292 32.30 22.16 -3.71
CA ALA A 292 32.36 21.66 -2.32
C ALA A 292 30.93 21.37 -1.83
N PRO A 293 30.72 20.24 -1.14
CA PRO A 293 29.41 19.97 -0.52
C PRO A 293 29.01 21.10 0.42
N SER A 294 27.86 21.73 0.16
CA SER A 294 27.37 22.89 0.91
C SER A 294 26.77 22.55 2.29
N GLY A 295 26.77 21.27 2.67
CA GLY A 295 26.33 20.84 4.00
C GLY A 295 27.37 21.17 5.07
N VAL A 296 26.96 21.87 6.13
CA VAL A 296 27.83 22.22 7.25
C VAL A 296 27.80 21.11 8.29
N LYS A 297 28.97 20.55 8.62
CA LYS A 297 29.09 19.63 9.74
C LYS A 297 28.82 20.39 11.05
N ARG A 298 27.76 20.01 11.74
CA ARG A 298 27.32 20.65 12.98
C ARG A 298 27.56 19.72 14.17
N PRO A 299 28.02 20.23 15.33
CA PRO A 299 28.09 19.44 16.56
C PRO A 299 26.68 19.08 17.03
N TRP A 300 26.48 17.86 17.50
CA TRP A 300 25.19 17.34 17.97
C TRP A 300 24.47 18.25 18.97
N ARG A 301 25.24 18.93 19.86
CA ARG A 301 24.69 19.91 20.82
C ARG A 301 23.87 21.04 20.14
N ARG A 302 24.09 21.35 18.86
CA ARG A 302 23.32 22.35 18.09
C ARG A 302 22.16 21.76 17.33
N LEU A 303 22.08 20.43 17.24
CA LEU A 303 21.02 19.74 16.49
C LEU A 303 19.84 19.35 17.39
N TRP A 304 20.01 19.23 18.70
CA TRP A 304 18.93 18.78 19.59
C TRP A 304 17.70 19.66 19.54
N LEU A 305 17.87 20.98 19.58
CA LEU A 305 16.74 21.90 19.53
C LEU A 305 15.95 21.77 18.21
N PRO A 306 16.56 21.88 17.00
CA PRO A 306 15.83 21.74 15.74
C PRO A 306 15.35 20.31 15.47
N LEU A 307 15.78 19.29 16.21
CA LEU A 307 15.25 17.92 16.13
C LEU A 307 14.06 17.72 17.07
N LEU A 308 14.17 18.12 18.34
CA LEU A 308 13.18 17.81 19.38
C LEU A 308 12.04 18.82 19.41
N LEU A 309 12.32 20.11 19.22
CA LEU A 309 11.26 21.14 19.28
C LEU A 309 10.17 20.90 18.24
N PRO A 310 10.48 20.72 16.95
CA PRO A 310 9.43 20.42 15.96
C PRO A 310 8.73 19.09 16.25
N ALA A 311 9.44 18.07 16.71
CA ALA A 311 8.88 16.76 17.00
C ALA A 311 7.79 16.79 18.08
N ILE A 312 7.97 17.63 19.09
CA ILE A 312 7.04 17.78 20.22
C ILE A 312 6.00 18.87 19.95
N ALA A 313 6.44 20.05 19.48
CA ALA A 313 5.58 21.21 19.33
C ALA A 313 4.54 21.03 18.20
N THR A 314 4.90 20.37 17.09
CA THR A 314 3.97 20.19 15.97
C THR A 314 2.68 19.49 16.38
N PRO A 315 2.68 18.27 16.96
CA PRO A 315 1.44 17.60 17.33
C PRO A 315 0.65 18.36 18.40
N LEU A 316 1.32 19.06 19.32
CA LEU A 316 0.65 19.87 20.34
C LEU A 316 -0.06 21.08 19.72
N LEU A 317 0.56 21.78 18.78
CA LEU A 317 -0.05 22.90 18.06
C LEU A 317 -1.24 22.44 17.21
N LEU A 318 -1.10 21.30 16.51
CA LEU A 318 -2.16 20.78 15.64
C LEU A 318 -3.34 20.21 16.43
N ARG A 319 -3.18 19.88 17.70
CA ARG A 319 -4.30 19.52 18.57
C ARG A 319 -5.31 20.66 18.73
N LEU A 320 -4.85 21.91 18.59
CA LEU A 320 -5.65 23.13 18.73
C LEU A 320 -6.13 23.69 17.37
N ALA A 321 -5.63 23.16 16.26
CA ALA A 321 -5.92 23.66 14.92
C ALA A 321 -6.95 22.79 14.19
N PRO A 322 -7.89 23.38 13.43
CA PRO A 322 -8.77 22.61 12.57
C PRO A 322 -7.96 22.02 11.40
N THR A 323 -7.99 20.70 11.24
CA THR A 323 -7.36 19.97 10.14
C THR A 323 -8.37 19.05 9.46
N HIS A 324 -9.55 19.63 9.07
CA HIS A 324 -10.64 18.98 8.35
C HIS A 324 -11.13 19.93 7.25
N PHE A 325 -10.34 20.09 6.20
CA PHE A 325 -10.63 21.03 5.12
C PHE A 325 -10.37 20.44 3.73
N LEU A 326 -9.79 19.25 3.65
CA LEU A 326 -9.59 18.55 2.39
C LEU A 326 -10.44 17.27 2.36
N PRO A 327 -10.98 16.89 1.21
CA PRO A 327 -11.77 15.66 1.04
C PRO A 327 -10.85 14.43 0.91
N ILE A 328 -9.94 14.26 1.86
CA ILE A 328 -9.01 13.14 1.90
C ILE A 328 -8.71 12.76 3.36
N LEU A 329 -8.91 11.50 3.68
CA LEU A 329 -8.73 10.99 5.04
C LEU A 329 -7.29 11.25 5.54
N VAL A 330 -7.15 11.90 6.69
CA VAL A 330 -5.89 12.34 7.35
C VAL A 330 -4.88 13.09 6.46
N GLY A 331 -5.20 13.32 5.18
CA GLY A 331 -4.27 13.99 4.26
C GLY A 331 -4.04 15.45 4.63
N ASP A 332 -5.09 16.17 5.01
CA ASP A 332 -5.00 17.56 5.48
C ASP A 332 -4.19 17.69 6.77
N TYR A 333 -4.38 16.76 7.73
CA TYR A 333 -3.54 16.69 8.91
C TYR A 333 -2.06 16.54 8.53
N LEU A 334 -1.74 15.60 7.63
CA LEU A 334 -0.37 15.38 7.17
C LEU A 334 0.19 16.61 6.45
N ALA A 335 -0.57 17.26 5.57
CA ALA A 335 -0.12 18.46 4.87
C ALA A 335 0.29 19.55 5.86
N VAL A 336 -0.54 19.82 6.87
CA VAL A 336 -0.25 20.82 7.90
C VAL A 336 0.86 20.36 8.83
N HIS A 337 0.91 19.07 9.19
CA HIS A 337 1.98 18.52 10.02
C HIS A 337 3.35 18.70 9.35
N PHE A 338 3.49 18.34 8.08
CA PHE A 338 4.72 18.56 7.32
C PHE A 338 5.09 20.03 7.27
N PHE A 339 4.10 20.91 7.02
CA PHE A 339 4.34 22.36 6.96
C PHE A 339 4.84 22.93 8.28
N VAL A 340 4.11 22.69 9.38
CA VAL A 340 4.44 23.24 10.71
C VAL A 340 5.76 22.67 11.20
N TYR A 341 5.99 21.36 11.04
CA TYR A 341 7.25 20.74 11.40
C TYR A 341 8.43 21.36 10.64
N GLY A 342 8.30 21.53 9.33
CA GLY A 342 9.30 22.15 8.48
C GLY A 342 9.56 23.62 8.85
N ALA A 343 8.49 24.38 9.08
CA ALA A 343 8.59 25.78 9.50
C ALA A 343 9.30 25.94 10.86
N LEU A 344 8.94 25.14 11.85
CA LEU A 344 9.61 25.14 13.16
C LEU A 344 11.09 24.76 13.05
N THR A 345 11.41 23.74 12.24
CA THR A 345 12.80 23.36 11.96
C THR A 345 13.55 24.51 11.30
N ALA A 346 12.97 25.15 10.28
CA ALA A 346 13.59 26.29 9.61
C ALA A 346 13.80 27.50 10.55
N LEU A 347 12.84 27.77 11.43
CA LEU A 347 12.97 28.81 12.47
C LEU A 347 14.13 28.54 13.41
N CYS A 348 14.31 27.29 13.85
CA CYS A 348 15.48 26.91 14.67
C CYS A 348 16.81 27.08 13.94
N LEU A 349 16.79 27.04 12.60
CA LEU A 349 17.97 27.21 11.76
C LEU A 349 18.16 28.63 11.23
N ALA A 350 17.23 29.57 11.48
CA ALA A 350 17.21 30.89 10.88
C ALA A 350 18.46 31.74 11.13
N SER A 351 19.16 31.51 12.25
CA SER A 351 20.44 32.18 12.56
C SER A 351 21.63 31.63 11.77
N LEU A 352 21.43 30.54 10.99
CA LEU A 352 22.49 29.89 10.24
C LEU A 352 22.38 30.25 8.75
N PRO A 353 23.50 30.37 8.02
CA PRO A 353 23.45 30.63 6.59
C PRO A 353 22.74 29.48 5.87
N LEU A 354 21.79 29.84 5.00
CA LEU A 354 21.16 28.90 4.09
C LEU A 354 22.24 28.41 3.11
N PRO A 355 22.46 27.09 2.95
CA PRO A 355 23.48 26.55 2.03
C PRO A 355 23.01 26.62 0.58
N TRP A 356 22.70 27.87 0.13
CA TRP A 356 22.19 28.10 -1.21
C TRP A 356 23.32 27.95 -2.25
N THR A 357 23.03 27.26 -3.32
CA THR A 357 23.93 26.97 -4.43
C THR A 357 23.32 27.48 -5.74
N LYS A 358 24.02 27.25 -6.87
CA LYS A 358 23.50 27.66 -8.19
C LYS A 358 22.14 27.02 -8.46
N THR A 359 21.11 27.85 -8.66
CA THR A 359 19.68 27.45 -8.79
C THR A 359 19.46 26.51 -9.99
N ARG A 360 20.01 26.84 -11.17
CA ARG A 360 19.77 26.06 -12.40
C ARG A 360 20.21 24.60 -12.29
N PRO A 361 21.44 24.26 -11.85
CA PRO A 361 21.84 22.86 -11.65
C PRO A 361 21.00 22.14 -10.61
N VAL A 362 20.56 22.82 -9.54
CA VAL A 362 19.68 22.24 -8.50
C VAL A 362 18.35 21.84 -9.10
N LEU A 363 17.69 22.75 -9.82
CA LEU A 363 16.39 22.49 -10.44
C LEU A 363 16.46 21.41 -11.52
N LEU A 364 17.50 21.40 -12.34
CA LEU A 364 17.71 20.35 -13.35
C LEU A 364 17.92 18.98 -12.67
N SER A 365 18.69 18.94 -11.58
CA SER A 365 18.90 17.69 -10.82
C SER A 365 17.61 17.21 -10.14
N ALA A 366 16.85 18.12 -9.53
CA ALA A 366 15.55 17.79 -8.92
C ALA A 366 14.58 17.26 -9.99
N GLY A 367 14.46 17.93 -11.12
CA GLY A 367 13.62 17.49 -12.25
C GLY A 367 14.02 16.10 -12.76
N ALA A 368 15.33 15.85 -12.96
CA ALA A 368 15.83 14.53 -13.37
C ALA A 368 15.49 13.45 -12.34
N MET A 369 15.58 13.75 -11.03
CA MET A 369 15.22 12.82 -9.96
C MET A 369 13.72 12.56 -9.93
N VAL A 370 12.86 13.56 -10.14
CA VAL A 370 11.40 13.41 -10.21
C VAL A 370 11.03 12.51 -11.39
N VAL A 371 11.59 12.77 -12.58
CA VAL A 371 11.35 11.94 -13.78
C VAL A 371 11.82 10.51 -13.52
N TYR A 372 13.01 10.35 -12.94
CA TYR A 372 13.51 9.02 -12.59
C TYR A 372 12.60 8.31 -11.58
N GLY A 373 12.19 9.00 -10.52
CA GLY A 373 11.26 8.46 -9.51
C GLY A 373 9.93 8.03 -10.12
N PHE A 374 9.43 8.78 -11.11
CA PHE A 374 8.23 8.40 -11.85
C PHE A 374 8.41 7.07 -12.59
N VAL A 375 9.46 6.94 -13.36
CA VAL A 375 9.72 5.72 -14.16
C VAL A 375 10.10 4.53 -13.28
N ALA A 376 10.94 4.77 -12.25
CA ALA A 376 11.58 3.72 -11.47
C ALA A 376 10.74 3.25 -10.26
N ILE A 377 9.82 4.07 -9.76
CA ILE A 377 9.01 3.78 -8.56
C ILE A 377 7.52 3.88 -8.87
N VAL A 378 7.05 5.04 -9.41
CA VAL A 378 5.60 5.26 -9.61
C VAL A 378 5.02 4.25 -10.59
N TRP A 379 5.66 4.06 -11.75
CA TRP A 379 5.16 3.13 -12.77
C TRP A 379 5.15 1.65 -12.30
N PRO A 380 6.21 1.09 -11.67
CA PRO A 380 6.14 -0.25 -11.11
C PRO A 380 5.10 -0.42 -10.01
N LEU A 381 4.96 0.56 -9.11
CA LEU A 381 3.93 0.52 -8.07
C LEU A 381 2.53 0.53 -8.69
N ASP A 382 2.25 1.43 -9.63
CA ASP A 382 0.94 1.55 -10.28
C ASP A 382 0.56 0.30 -11.09
N THR A 383 1.55 -0.38 -11.66
CA THR A 383 1.32 -1.56 -12.49
C THR A 383 1.15 -2.83 -11.67
N PHE A 384 1.96 -3.04 -10.61
CA PHE A 384 2.11 -4.33 -9.96
C PHE A 384 1.73 -4.36 -8.48
N VAL A 385 1.57 -3.21 -7.82
CA VAL A 385 1.36 -3.16 -6.36
C VAL A 385 0.07 -2.46 -5.99
N THR A 386 -0.10 -1.19 -6.34
CA THR A 386 -1.29 -0.41 -5.99
C THR A 386 -1.46 0.75 -6.96
N SER A 387 -2.68 1.24 -7.15
CA SER A 387 -2.93 2.45 -7.96
C SER A 387 -2.13 3.62 -7.43
N PHE A 388 -1.14 4.07 -8.19
CA PHE A 388 -0.17 5.07 -7.75
C PHE A 388 -0.08 6.29 -8.69
N VAL A 389 -0.87 6.33 -9.77
CA VAL A 389 -1.01 7.49 -10.65
C VAL A 389 -2.26 8.27 -10.28
N PRO A 390 -2.14 9.56 -9.87
CA PRO A 390 -3.28 10.35 -9.45
C PRO A 390 -4.22 10.64 -10.63
N SER A 391 -5.51 10.61 -10.37
CA SER A 391 -6.55 10.98 -11.32
C SER A 391 -7.58 11.89 -10.67
N GLY A 392 -8.27 12.70 -11.48
CA GLY A 392 -9.33 13.58 -10.98
C GLY A 392 -8.83 14.55 -9.89
N LEU A 393 -9.54 14.60 -8.78
CA LEU A 393 -9.24 15.49 -7.63
C LEU A 393 -7.84 15.26 -7.02
N ARG A 394 -7.33 14.01 -7.08
CA ARG A 394 -6.01 13.70 -6.52
C ARG A 394 -4.87 14.50 -7.14
N VAL A 395 -4.99 14.91 -8.41
CA VAL A 395 -3.99 15.77 -9.07
C VAL A 395 -3.88 17.14 -8.36
N ALA A 396 -5.01 17.75 -8.01
CA ALA A 396 -5.01 19.01 -7.26
C ALA A 396 -4.46 18.81 -5.84
N LEU A 397 -4.80 17.68 -5.20
CA LEU A 397 -4.31 17.35 -3.85
C LEU A 397 -2.78 17.19 -3.81
N VAL A 398 -2.13 16.69 -4.87
CA VAL A 398 -0.66 16.67 -4.96
C VAL A 398 -0.09 18.09 -4.80
N GLY A 399 -0.70 19.08 -5.45
CA GLY A 399 -0.27 20.49 -5.33
C GLY A 399 -0.40 21.03 -3.90
N VAL A 400 -1.50 20.72 -3.24
CA VAL A 400 -1.73 21.13 -1.83
C VAL A 400 -0.73 20.46 -0.89
N MET A 401 -0.55 19.14 -1.01
CA MET A 401 0.42 18.38 -0.20
C MET A 401 1.86 18.87 -0.41
N LEU A 402 2.20 19.31 -1.63
CA LEU A 402 3.54 19.78 -1.96
C LEU A 402 3.95 21.00 -1.13
N VAL A 403 3.01 21.87 -0.74
CA VAL A 403 3.32 23.03 0.11
C VAL A 403 3.91 22.57 1.45
N GLY A 404 3.28 21.60 2.09
CA GLY A 404 3.74 21.07 3.38
C GLY A 404 5.03 20.27 3.25
N THR A 405 5.06 19.33 2.32
CA THR A 405 6.23 18.47 2.14
C THR A 405 7.46 19.25 1.69
N LEU A 406 7.31 20.31 0.87
CA LEU A 406 8.43 21.15 0.46
C LEU A 406 9.04 21.91 1.65
N ALA A 407 8.21 22.50 2.50
CA ALA A 407 8.66 23.17 3.72
C ALA A 407 9.47 22.20 4.61
N TYR A 408 8.95 20.98 4.79
CA TYR A 408 9.62 19.95 5.59
C TYR A 408 10.95 19.52 4.98
N PHE A 409 10.95 19.06 3.73
CA PHE A 409 12.16 18.46 3.13
C PHE A 409 13.27 19.48 2.92
N VAL A 410 12.95 20.75 2.63
CA VAL A 410 13.95 21.82 2.54
C VAL A 410 14.60 22.06 3.91
N ALA A 411 13.81 22.19 4.96
CA ALA A 411 14.31 22.39 6.31
C ALA A 411 15.10 21.18 6.84
N ASP A 412 14.59 19.98 6.60
CA ASP A 412 15.22 18.72 7.02
C ASP A 412 16.56 18.45 6.32
N GLU A 413 16.64 18.66 5.02
CA GLU A 413 17.89 18.52 4.27
C GLU A 413 18.91 19.60 4.67
N TRP A 414 18.47 20.82 4.99
CA TRP A 414 19.32 21.86 5.55
C TRP A 414 19.85 21.50 6.93
N LEU A 415 19.01 20.86 7.77
CA LEU A 415 19.40 20.37 9.10
C LEU A 415 20.38 19.21 9.00
N ALA A 416 20.06 18.19 8.22
CA ALA A 416 20.66 16.87 8.29
C ALA A 416 21.95 16.72 7.48
N ARG A 417 22.09 17.45 6.35
CA ARG A 417 23.26 17.26 5.47
C ARG A 417 24.54 17.83 6.06
N GLY A 418 25.59 17.05 5.95
CA GLY A 418 26.92 17.37 6.45
C GLY A 418 27.25 16.73 7.82
N THR A 419 26.26 16.36 8.64
CA THR A 419 26.49 15.69 9.93
C THR A 419 26.14 14.21 9.85
N PRO A 420 27.08 13.28 10.07
CA PRO A 420 26.82 11.85 10.06
C PRO A 420 25.70 11.46 11.05
N GLY A 421 24.78 10.62 10.62
CA GLY A 421 23.66 10.14 11.45
C GLY A 421 22.49 11.12 11.60
N ALA A 422 22.67 12.42 11.32
CA ALA A 422 21.62 13.42 11.51
C ALA A 422 20.38 13.15 10.66
N TYR A 423 20.56 12.66 9.44
CA TYR A 423 19.44 12.25 8.58
C TYR A 423 18.57 11.16 9.22
N PHE A 424 19.19 10.12 9.76
CA PHE A 424 18.46 9.03 10.42
C PHE A 424 17.71 9.53 11.66
N VAL A 425 18.36 10.31 12.51
CA VAL A 425 17.74 10.85 13.73
C VAL A 425 16.60 11.80 13.41
N SER A 426 16.72 12.63 12.36
CA SER A 426 15.63 13.53 11.94
C SER A 426 14.38 12.76 11.48
N LYS A 427 14.55 11.63 10.77
CA LYS A 427 13.42 10.79 10.36
C LYS A 427 12.77 10.09 11.55
N LEU A 428 13.57 9.60 12.51
CA LEU A 428 13.02 9.05 13.75
C LEU A 428 12.28 10.11 14.57
N ALA A 429 12.79 11.33 14.65
CA ALA A 429 12.11 12.45 15.32
C ALA A 429 10.77 12.80 14.65
N PHE A 430 10.72 12.77 13.31
CA PHE A 430 9.47 12.97 12.57
C PHE A 430 8.45 11.86 12.85
N VAL A 431 8.88 10.59 12.82
CA VAL A 431 8.00 9.45 13.14
C VAL A 431 7.53 9.51 14.59
N LEU A 432 8.39 9.90 15.52
CA LEU A 432 8.01 10.15 16.93
C LEU A 432 6.93 11.25 17.02
N SER A 433 7.06 12.32 16.23
CA SER A 433 6.06 13.39 16.16
C SER A 433 4.69 12.86 15.71
N LEU A 434 4.65 11.98 14.71
CA LEU A 434 3.40 11.32 14.28
C LEU A 434 2.86 10.38 15.37
N ALA A 435 3.73 9.65 16.08
CA ALA A 435 3.30 8.80 17.19
C ALA A 435 2.70 9.61 18.35
N ILE A 436 3.29 10.77 18.69
CA ILE A 436 2.72 11.69 19.68
C ILE A 436 1.36 12.20 19.19
N ALA A 437 1.23 12.55 17.91
CA ALA A 437 -0.04 12.99 17.33
C ALA A 437 -1.14 11.94 17.47
N VAL A 438 -0.85 10.69 17.13
CA VAL A 438 -1.79 9.57 17.29
C VAL A 438 -2.14 9.36 18.76
N ALA A 439 -1.19 9.45 19.67
CA ALA A 439 -1.45 9.31 21.11
C ALA A 439 -2.36 10.43 21.66
N LEU A 440 -2.30 11.64 21.10
CA LEU A 440 -3.12 12.78 21.48
C LEU A 440 -4.53 12.76 20.87
N ASP A 441 -4.71 12.08 19.74
CA ASP A 441 -5.97 12.01 19.00
C ASP A 441 -6.09 10.65 18.28
N PHE A 442 -6.22 9.59 19.07
CA PHE A 442 -6.18 8.21 18.57
C PHE A 442 -7.31 7.91 17.59
N GLU A 443 -8.54 8.28 17.93
CA GLU A 443 -9.73 7.96 17.12
C GLU A 443 -9.61 8.52 15.71
N ARG A 444 -9.13 9.75 15.59
CA ARG A 444 -9.02 10.46 14.32
C ARG A 444 -7.78 10.06 13.52
N LEU A 445 -6.64 9.81 14.19
CA LEU A 445 -5.35 9.60 13.55
C LEU A 445 -4.89 8.14 13.53
N PHE A 446 -5.75 7.20 13.96
CA PHE A 446 -5.47 5.76 13.95
C PHE A 446 -4.90 5.26 12.62
N PHE A 447 -5.46 5.73 11.51
CA PHE A 447 -5.02 5.34 10.17
C PHE A 447 -3.55 5.70 9.84
N LEU A 448 -2.94 6.62 10.58
CA LEU A 448 -1.51 6.92 10.43
C LEU A 448 -0.64 5.73 10.86
N ILE A 449 -1.08 4.92 11.83
CA ILE A 449 -0.34 3.74 12.29
C ILE A 449 -0.13 2.75 11.14
N ILE A 450 -1.17 2.56 10.31
CA ILE A 450 -1.16 1.62 9.19
C ILE A 450 -0.12 2.04 8.13
N ILE A 451 0.10 3.36 7.97
CA ILE A 451 0.94 3.89 6.90
C ILE A 451 2.38 4.22 7.32
N VAL A 452 2.68 4.25 8.62
CA VAL A 452 4.04 4.53 9.13
C VAL A 452 5.10 3.60 8.50
N PRO A 453 4.90 2.28 8.33
CA PRO A 453 5.89 1.43 7.68
C PRO A 453 6.20 1.87 6.25
N VAL A 454 5.19 2.33 5.50
CA VAL A 454 5.34 2.85 4.13
C VAL A 454 6.12 4.17 4.14
N ILE A 455 5.81 5.08 5.08
CA ILE A 455 6.54 6.33 5.28
C ILE A 455 8.03 6.06 5.55
N LEU A 456 8.34 5.09 6.42
CA LEU A 456 9.71 4.68 6.71
C LEU A 456 10.43 4.12 5.48
N LEU A 457 9.77 3.27 4.71
CA LEU A 457 10.32 2.73 3.46
C LEU A 457 10.61 3.86 2.46
N PHE A 458 9.70 4.82 2.33
CA PHE A 458 9.90 5.99 1.46
C PHE A 458 11.05 6.87 1.94
N PHE A 459 11.20 7.10 3.24
CA PHE A 459 12.37 7.81 3.79
C PHE A 459 13.69 7.11 3.47
N ILE A 460 13.72 5.76 3.45
CA ILE A 460 14.90 4.99 3.08
C ILE A 460 15.18 5.17 1.59
N VAL A 461 14.22 4.87 0.72
CA VAL A 461 14.41 4.89 -0.74
C VAL A 461 14.76 6.28 -1.26
N TYR A 462 13.94 7.27 -0.92
CA TYR A 462 14.16 8.64 -1.37
C TYR A 462 15.32 9.33 -0.64
N GLY A 463 15.63 8.86 0.57
CA GLY A 463 16.84 9.24 1.29
C GLY A 463 18.12 8.80 0.59
N LEU A 464 18.13 7.59 0.00
CA LEU A 464 19.24 7.12 -0.83
C LEU A 464 19.39 7.98 -2.09
N PHE A 465 18.29 8.27 -2.80
CA PHE A 465 18.31 9.15 -3.96
C PHE A 465 18.81 10.55 -3.60
N GLY A 466 18.34 11.14 -2.52
CA GLY A 466 18.80 12.42 -2.00
C GLY A 466 20.28 12.40 -1.62
N LEU A 467 20.77 11.33 -1.00
CA LEU A 467 22.18 11.17 -0.64
C LEU A 467 23.10 11.11 -1.89
N TRP A 468 22.70 10.33 -2.90
CA TRP A 468 23.47 10.21 -4.14
C TRP A 468 23.48 11.52 -4.92
N ALA A 469 22.33 12.19 -5.00
CA ALA A 469 22.24 13.52 -5.60
C ALA A 469 23.11 14.54 -4.85
N TYR A 470 23.05 14.59 -3.53
CA TYR A 470 23.87 15.48 -2.71
C TYR A 470 25.37 15.25 -2.93
N ARG A 471 25.81 14.00 -2.92
CA ARG A 471 27.23 13.64 -3.18
C ARG A 471 27.71 14.06 -4.56
N ARG A 472 26.82 14.14 -5.54
CA ARG A 472 27.16 14.52 -6.91
C ARG A 472 27.01 16.01 -7.15
N THR A 473 25.92 16.61 -6.70
CA THR A 473 25.59 18.02 -6.99
C THR A 473 26.29 18.99 -6.04
N GLY A 474 26.65 18.55 -4.84
CA GLY A 474 27.11 19.41 -3.74
C GLY A 474 25.98 20.14 -3.02
N SER A 475 24.73 20.05 -3.48
CA SER A 475 23.58 20.76 -2.89
C SER A 475 22.58 19.80 -2.23
N PRO A 476 22.08 20.10 -1.01
CA PRO A 476 21.02 19.32 -0.37
C PRO A 476 19.66 19.51 -1.04
N PHE A 477 19.44 20.64 -1.73
CA PHE A 477 18.11 21.04 -2.18
C PHE A 477 17.59 20.26 -3.40
N ALA A 478 18.48 19.68 -4.23
CA ALA A 478 18.03 18.82 -5.32
C ALA A 478 17.25 17.59 -4.78
N GLY A 479 17.78 16.93 -3.75
CA GLY A 479 17.11 15.85 -3.05
C GLY A 479 15.86 16.31 -2.30
N ALA A 480 15.92 17.47 -1.63
CA ALA A 480 14.78 18.03 -0.90
C ALA A 480 13.56 18.22 -1.80
N ILE A 481 13.73 18.87 -2.96
CA ILE A 481 12.63 19.13 -3.91
C ILE A 481 12.06 17.82 -4.45
N ALA A 482 12.92 16.88 -4.88
CA ALA A 482 12.46 15.60 -5.41
C ALA A 482 11.71 14.76 -4.37
N ASN A 483 12.20 14.72 -3.13
CA ASN A 483 11.56 14.02 -2.02
C ASN A 483 10.21 14.67 -1.66
N ALA A 484 10.13 16.01 -1.67
CA ALA A 484 8.90 16.72 -1.43
C ALA A 484 7.81 16.35 -2.44
N VAL A 485 8.15 16.31 -3.73
CA VAL A 485 7.24 15.88 -4.79
C VAL A 485 6.79 14.43 -4.59
N ALA A 486 7.74 13.53 -4.30
CA ALA A 486 7.43 12.11 -4.11
C ALA A 486 6.48 11.86 -2.91
N PHE A 487 6.69 12.55 -1.79
CA PHE A 487 5.83 12.41 -0.61
C PHE A 487 4.47 13.07 -0.82
N ALA A 488 4.40 14.26 -1.44
CA ALA A 488 3.14 14.89 -1.80
C ALA A 488 2.29 13.98 -2.70
N TRP A 489 2.94 13.37 -3.70
CA TRP A 489 2.33 12.39 -4.59
C TRP A 489 1.81 11.18 -3.82
N ALA A 490 2.66 10.52 -3.03
CA ALA A 490 2.30 9.33 -2.27
C ALA A 490 1.11 9.57 -1.33
N ILE A 491 1.10 10.68 -0.58
CA ILE A 491 -0.01 11.02 0.32
C ILE A 491 -1.31 11.20 -0.46
N ALA A 492 -1.28 11.95 -1.57
CA ALA A 492 -2.47 12.26 -2.36
C ALA A 492 -3.09 11.02 -3.04
N VAL A 493 -2.29 9.99 -3.36
CA VAL A 493 -2.79 8.78 -4.03
C VAL A 493 -3.17 7.66 -3.08
N THR A 494 -2.58 7.61 -1.88
CA THR A 494 -2.74 6.47 -0.96
C THR A 494 -4.01 6.57 -0.12
N PHE A 495 -4.29 7.74 0.45
CA PHE A 495 -5.43 7.89 1.36
C PHE A 495 -6.77 7.96 0.63
N PRO A 496 -7.85 7.42 1.22
CA PRO A 496 -9.19 7.50 0.65
C PRO A 496 -9.69 8.93 0.49
N LEU A 497 -10.36 9.18 -0.64
CA LEU A 497 -11.16 10.40 -0.82
C LEU A 497 -12.47 10.27 -0.05
N LEU A 498 -12.84 11.29 0.70
CA LEU A 498 -14.09 11.35 1.47
C LEU A 498 -15.10 12.25 0.76
N ALA A 499 -16.37 11.86 0.79
CA ALA A 499 -17.47 12.74 0.48
C ALA A 499 -17.55 13.81 1.58
N GLY A 500 -17.66 15.07 1.18
CA GLY A 500 -17.81 16.21 2.09
C GLY A 500 -19.14 16.21 2.83
#